data_e4055c521cab63bd21dfb00ec95c9b3b
#
_entry.id   e4055c521cab63bd21dfb00ec95c9b3b
#
_cell.length_a   1.000
_cell.length_b   1.000
_cell.length_c   1.000
_cell.angle_alpha   90.00
_cell.angle_beta   90.00
_cell.angle_gamma   90.00
#
_symmetry.space_group_name_H-M   'P 1'
#
loop_
_entity.id
_entity.type
_entity.pdbx_description
1 polymer ?
#
loop_
_entity_poly.entity_id
_entity_poly.type
_entity_poly.pdbx_seq_one_letter_code
_entity_poly.pdbx_strand_id
1 'polypeptide(L)'
;MPHEEQREKNIRLVTEKALDCFLEIGIEKTKIADIARQCGLTERSVFRYFETKADLVLAASLLYWNRVLERIDQMFQEDSPESSTTGLEDAAKILVSYSRLYRLDPKGMRFTLDAELTLHNAGRLHEIKNQPPESFETSNGPMAKAIRKGLADGSISPDVDVREIYYNSYDAILGIMQRLSIGGTPSARELDYDSRMLHLSQLFVRALSGK
;
A
#
# COMPACT_ATOMS: atom_id res chain seq x y z
N MET A 1 3.50 -34.19 -3.65
CA MET A 1 2.99 -33.65 -2.37
C MET A 1 4.10 -33.14 -1.43
N PRO A 2 5.01 -33.92 -0.79
CA PRO A 2 6.01 -33.34 0.14
C PRO A 2 6.96 -32.31 -0.52
N HIS A 3 7.31 -32.51 -1.80
CA HIS A 3 8.19 -31.58 -2.53
C HIS A 3 7.52 -30.24 -2.87
N GLU A 4 6.23 -30.24 -3.11
CA GLU A 4 5.47 -29.02 -3.43
C GLU A 4 5.25 -28.16 -2.19
N GLU A 5 4.90 -28.81 -1.10
CA GLU A 5 4.78 -28.13 0.20
C GLU A 5 6.11 -27.49 0.66
N GLN A 6 7.23 -28.20 0.48
CA GLN A 6 8.55 -27.64 0.78
C GLN A 6 8.91 -26.51 -0.17
N ARG A 7 8.53 -26.59 -1.45
CA ARG A 7 8.73 -25.51 -2.43
C ARG A 7 7.97 -24.26 -2.01
N GLU A 8 6.71 -24.37 -1.65
CA GLU A 8 5.89 -23.25 -1.19
C GLU A 8 6.45 -22.62 0.09
N LYS A 9 6.87 -23.42 1.06
CA LYS A 9 7.54 -22.93 2.28
C LYS A 9 8.81 -22.13 1.94
N ASN A 10 9.61 -22.60 1.02
CA ASN A 10 10.82 -21.91 0.61
C ASN A 10 10.51 -20.60 -0.15
N ILE A 11 9.51 -20.59 -1.04
CA ILE A 11 9.06 -19.38 -1.74
C ILE A 11 8.63 -18.33 -0.71
N ARG A 12 7.80 -18.71 0.27
CA ARG A 12 7.36 -17.82 1.33
C ARG A 12 8.52 -17.28 2.14
N LEU A 13 9.42 -18.15 2.60
CA LEU A 13 10.61 -17.76 3.35
C LEU A 13 11.50 -16.77 2.57
N VAL A 14 11.76 -17.06 1.29
CA VAL A 14 12.58 -16.20 0.43
C VAL A 14 11.91 -14.85 0.23
N THR A 15 10.60 -14.81 0.01
CA THR A 15 9.82 -13.56 -0.14
C THR A 15 9.87 -12.72 1.13
N GLU A 16 9.70 -13.33 2.30
CA GLU A 16 9.77 -12.64 3.59
C GLU A 16 11.17 -12.05 3.82
N LYS A 17 12.22 -12.85 3.62
CA LYS A 17 13.61 -12.39 3.80
C LYS A 17 14.01 -11.33 2.77
N ALA A 18 13.50 -11.42 1.55
CA ALA A 18 13.70 -10.40 0.54
C ALA A 18 13.04 -9.07 0.97
N LEU A 19 11.80 -9.11 1.44
CA LEU A 19 11.11 -7.92 1.96
C LEU A 19 11.89 -7.31 3.14
N ASP A 20 12.35 -8.11 4.10
CA ASP A 20 13.17 -7.65 5.23
C ASP A 20 14.44 -6.91 4.72
N CYS A 21 15.17 -7.51 3.76
CA CYS A 21 16.36 -6.91 3.16
C CYS A 21 16.03 -5.61 2.40
N PHE A 22 14.96 -5.61 1.61
CA PHE A 22 14.55 -4.44 0.83
C PHE A 22 14.16 -3.26 1.74
N LEU A 23 13.46 -3.53 2.83
CA LEU A 23 13.11 -2.52 3.84
C LEU A 23 14.34 -1.98 4.58
N GLU A 24 15.35 -2.82 4.83
CA GLU A 24 16.51 -2.43 5.62
C GLU A 24 17.55 -1.64 4.81
N ILE A 25 17.94 -2.13 3.64
CA ILE A 25 19.05 -1.56 2.85
C ILE A 25 18.65 -1.09 1.45
N GLY A 26 17.39 -1.26 1.07
CA GLY A 26 16.85 -0.88 -0.24
C GLY A 26 17.01 -1.96 -1.31
N ILE A 27 16.18 -1.89 -2.35
CA ILE A 27 16.15 -2.89 -3.44
C ILE A 27 17.49 -2.91 -4.19
N GLU A 28 18.02 -1.74 -4.54
CA GLU A 28 19.24 -1.65 -5.34
C GLU A 28 20.43 -2.34 -4.68
N LYS A 29 20.63 -2.08 -3.39
CA LYS A 29 21.79 -2.58 -2.62
C LYS A 29 21.65 -4.04 -2.19
N THR A 30 20.45 -4.59 -2.19
CA THR A 30 20.19 -5.98 -1.80
C THR A 30 20.70 -6.94 -2.88
N LYS A 31 21.58 -7.88 -2.51
CA LYS A 31 22.08 -8.95 -3.37
C LYS A 31 21.27 -10.24 -3.11
N ILE A 32 21.00 -11.02 -4.16
CA ILE A 32 20.34 -12.32 -4.04
C ILE A 32 21.12 -13.27 -3.12
N ALA A 33 22.46 -13.20 -3.14
CA ALA A 33 23.34 -13.93 -2.24
C ALA A 33 23.04 -13.69 -0.75
N ASP A 34 22.75 -12.45 -0.37
CA ASP A 34 22.46 -12.09 1.02
C ASP A 34 21.11 -12.66 1.45
N ILE A 35 20.09 -12.58 0.59
CA ILE A 35 18.79 -13.21 0.82
C ILE A 35 18.92 -14.73 0.95
N ALA A 36 19.63 -15.36 0.02
CA ALA A 36 19.86 -16.80 0.03
C ALA A 36 20.51 -17.25 1.35
N ARG A 37 21.54 -16.53 1.80
CA ARG A 37 22.23 -16.80 3.08
C ARG A 37 21.29 -16.71 4.27
N GLN A 38 20.43 -15.69 4.33
CA GLN A 38 19.44 -15.54 5.40
C GLN A 38 18.39 -16.66 5.41
N CYS A 39 18.13 -17.27 4.25
CA CYS A 39 17.21 -18.39 4.12
C CYS A 39 17.87 -19.76 4.36
N GLY A 40 19.19 -19.84 4.54
CA GLY A 40 19.93 -21.09 4.55
C GLY A 40 19.92 -21.81 3.19
N LEU A 41 19.79 -21.05 2.10
CA LEU A 41 19.70 -21.54 0.72
C LEU A 41 20.92 -21.10 -0.09
N THR A 42 21.11 -21.72 -1.27
CA THR A 42 22.04 -21.22 -2.29
C THR A 42 21.35 -20.20 -3.20
N GLU A 43 22.10 -19.30 -3.84
CA GLU A 43 21.56 -18.37 -4.85
C GLU A 43 20.86 -19.13 -5.99
N ARG A 44 21.43 -20.25 -6.43
CA ARG A 44 20.81 -21.13 -7.44
C ARG A 44 19.44 -21.62 -7.00
N SER A 45 19.25 -21.89 -5.70
CA SER A 45 17.96 -22.29 -5.16
C SER A 45 16.95 -21.14 -5.20
N VAL A 46 17.38 -19.90 -4.91
CA VAL A 46 16.54 -18.71 -5.02
C VAL A 46 16.13 -18.47 -6.47
N PHE A 47 17.09 -18.52 -7.42
CA PHE A 47 16.81 -18.35 -8.84
C PHE A 47 15.90 -19.45 -9.44
N ARG A 48 15.79 -20.60 -8.81
CA ARG A 48 14.83 -21.63 -9.19
C ARG A 48 13.38 -21.24 -8.85
N TYR A 49 13.19 -20.36 -7.86
CA TYR A 49 11.87 -19.85 -7.42
C TYR A 49 11.53 -18.53 -8.08
N PHE A 50 12.52 -17.69 -8.29
CA PHE A 50 12.41 -16.34 -8.84
C PHE A 50 13.48 -16.15 -9.92
N GLU A 51 13.08 -16.14 -11.18
CA GLU A 51 14.02 -16.11 -12.32
C GLU A 51 14.84 -14.81 -12.35
N THR A 52 14.24 -13.72 -11.90
CA THR A 52 14.85 -12.39 -11.85
C THR A 52 14.67 -11.74 -10.49
N LYS A 53 15.46 -10.70 -10.23
CA LYS A 53 15.27 -9.86 -9.05
C LYS A 53 13.91 -9.14 -9.09
N ALA A 54 13.39 -8.80 -10.28
CA ALA A 54 12.08 -8.19 -10.44
C ALA A 54 10.94 -9.12 -9.99
N ASP A 55 11.05 -10.44 -10.23
CA ASP A 55 10.07 -11.41 -9.71
C ASP A 55 10.02 -11.39 -8.18
N LEU A 56 11.19 -11.30 -7.56
CA LEU A 56 11.29 -11.25 -6.12
C LEU A 56 10.77 -9.92 -5.55
N VAL A 57 11.04 -8.80 -6.24
CA VAL A 57 10.50 -7.49 -5.89
C VAL A 57 8.97 -7.50 -6.00
N LEU A 58 8.40 -8.09 -7.05
CA LEU A 58 6.96 -8.23 -7.21
C LEU A 58 6.35 -9.04 -6.05
N ALA A 59 6.91 -10.21 -5.75
CA ALA A 59 6.42 -11.04 -4.64
C ALA A 59 6.51 -10.32 -3.29
N ALA A 60 7.61 -9.62 -3.03
CA ALA A 60 7.79 -8.81 -1.82
C ALA A 60 6.79 -7.63 -1.76
N SER A 61 6.49 -6.99 -2.90
CA SER A 61 5.50 -5.91 -2.98
C SER A 61 4.10 -6.40 -2.66
N LEU A 62 3.70 -7.55 -3.21
CA LEU A 62 2.40 -8.16 -2.91
C LEU A 62 2.28 -8.52 -1.42
N LEU A 63 3.34 -9.08 -0.83
CA LEU A 63 3.38 -9.39 0.61
C LEU A 63 3.29 -8.12 1.45
N TYR A 64 4.01 -7.06 1.08
CA TYR A 64 3.99 -5.78 1.79
C TYR A 64 2.60 -5.16 1.77
N TRP A 65 1.96 -5.06 0.60
CA TRP A 65 0.63 -4.47 0.46
C TRP A 65 -0.45 -5.28 1.21
N ASN A 66 -0.37 -6.60 1.22
CA ASN A 66 -1.26 -7.42 2.06
C ASN A 66 -1.15 -7.03 3.54
N ARG A 67 0.08 -6.89 4.07
CA ARG A 67 0.31 -6.44 5.46
C ARG A 67 -0.21 -5.03 5.72
N VAL A 68 -0.06 -4.13 4.76
CA VAL A 68 -0.59 -2.75 4.84
C VAL A 68 -2.11 -2.76 4.91
N LEU A 69 -2.77 -3.52 4.03
CA LEU A 69 -4.24 -3.61 4.01
C LEU A 69 -4.80 -4.19 5.31
N GLU A 70 -4.19 -5.27 5.83
CA GLU A 70 -4.54 -5.83 7.13
C GLU A 70 -4.37 -4.81 8.26
N ARG A 71 -3.29 -4.02 8.24
CA ARG A 71 -3.05 -2.97 9.22
C ARG A 71 -4.08 -1.85 9.16
N ILE A 72 -4.45 -1.41 7.96
CA ILE A 72 -5.49 -0.39 7.76
C ILE A 72 -6.83 -0.88 8.28
N ASP A 73 -7.20 -2.13 7.96
CA ASP A 73 -8.45 -2.72 8.43
C ASP A 73 -8.51 -2.79 9.97
N GLN A 74 -7.42 -3.20 10.61
CA GLN A 74 -7.29 -3.17 12.07
C GLN A 74 -7.46 -1.75 12.64
N MET A 75 -6.74 -0.76 12.09
CA MET A 75 -6.84 0.64 12.54
C MET A 75 -8.26 1.19 12.37
N PHE A 76 -8.92 0.82 11.28
CA PHE A 76 -10.31 1.23 11.02
C PHE A 76 -11.28 0.61 12.04
N GLN A 77 -11.09 -0.66 12.39
CA GLN A 77 -11.93 -1.34 13.39
C GLN A 77 -11.72 -0.77 14.79
N GLU A 78 -10.48 -0.48 15.19
CA GLU A 78 -10.15 0.13 16.49
C GLU A 78 -10.75 1.54 16.65
N ASP A 79 -10.77 2.34 15.59
CA ASP A 79 -11.30 3.72 15.58
C ASP A 79 -12.84 3.79 15.39
N SER A 80 -13.50 2.65 15.16
CA SER A 80 -14.94 2.58 14.90
C SER A 80 -15.70 2.03 16.11
N PRO A 81 -16.26 2.88 17.01
CA PRO A 81 -17.21 2.42 18.01
C PRO A 81 -18.46 1.87 17.30
N GLU A 82 -19.16 0.90 17.94
CA GLU A 82 -20.35 0.19 17.43
C GLU A 82 -21.54 1.07 16.99
N SER A 83 -21.42 2.40 17.02
CA SER A 83 -22.48 3.32 16.56
C SER A 83 -22.51 3.40 15.03
N SER A 84 -23.70 3.29 14.46
CA SER A 84 -23.99 3.47 13.03
C SER A 84 -23.39 4.79 12.50
N THR A 85 -22.23 4.70 11.83
CA THR A 85 -21.62 5.81 11.10
C THR A 85 -22.14 5.84 9.67
N THR A 86 -22.16 7.03 9.05
CA THR A 86 -22.46 7.17 7.62
C THR A 86 -21.30 6.67 6.76
N GLY A 87 -21.57 6.35 5.50
CA GLY A 87 -20.51 5.96 4.59
C GLY A 87 -19.47 7.06 4.35
N LEU A 88 -19.87 8.34 4.40
CA LEU A 88 -18.96 9.48 4.31
C LEU A 88 -18.02 9.56 5.54
N GLU A 89 -18.54 9.32 6.75
CA GLU A 89 -17.72 9.25 7.97
C GLU A 89 -16.73 8.09 7.93
N ASP A 90 -17.15 6.93 7.43
CA ASP A 90 -16.27 5.77 7.24
C ASP A 90 -15.16 6.10 6.24
N ALA A 91 -15.47 6.72 5.11
CA ALA A 91 -14.48 7.16 4.12
C ALA A 91 -13.48 8.16 4.73
N ALA A 92 -13.95 9.11 5.54
CA ALA A 92 -13.10 10.07 6.24
C ALA A 92 -12.10 9.37 7.20
N LYS A 93 -12.56 8.42 8.02
CA LYS A 93 -11.72 7.63 8.93
C LYS A 93 -10.67 6.83 8.17
N ILE A 94 -11.05 6.19 7.06
CA ILE A 94 -10.14 5.40 6.24
C ILE A 94 -9.05 6.28 5.63
N LEU A 95 -9.38 7.45 5.08
CA LEU A 95 -8.39 8.39 4.54
C LEU A 95 -7.39 8.84 5.62
N VAL A 96 -7.86 9.11 6.83
CA VAL A 96 -6.99 9.44 7.97
C VAL A 96 -6.11 8.25 8.34
N SER A 97 -6.64 7.03 8.36
CA SER A 97 -5.85 5.81 8.65
C SER A 97 -4.74 5.60 7.62
N TYR A 98 -5.03 5.75 6.33
CA TYR A 98 -3.99 5.72 5.27
C TYR A 98 -2.92 6.80 5.48
N SER A 99 -3.31 8.01 5.86
CA SER A 99 -2.38 9.11 6.08
C SER A 99 -1.39 8.85 7.22
N ARG A 100 -1.76 8.02 8.20
CA ARG A 100 -0.90 7.65 9.34
C ARG A 100 0.18 6.63 8.99
N LEU A 101 0.05 5.90 7.87
CA LEU A 101 1.00 4.84 7.48
C LEU A 101 2.43 5.34 7.37
N TYR A 102 2.66 6.55 6.86
CA TYR A 102 4.01 7.08 6.75
C TYR A 102 4.75 7.13 8.09
N ARG A 103 4.07 7.51 9.18
CA ARG A 103 4.66 7.54 10.52
C ARG A 103 4.92 6.15 11.08
N LEU A 104 4.05 5.21 10.76
CA LEU A 104 4.15 3.84 11.25
C LEU A 104 5.22 3.04 10.50
N ASP A 105 5.38 3.30 9.21
CA ASP A 105 6.32 2.57 8.36
C ASP A 105 6.95 3.45 7.25
N PRO A 106 7.83 4.38 7.61
CA PRO A 106 8.51 5.23 6.61
C PRO A 106 9.44 4.43 5.68
N LYS A 107 10.01 3.29 6.16
CA LYS A 107 10.82 2.39 5.33
C LYS A 107 9.96 1.69 4.28
N GLY A 108 8.75 1.29 4.65
CA GLY A 108 7.80 0.68 3.74
C GLY A 108 7.37 1.65 2.63
N MET A 109 7.11 2.91 2.95
CA MET A 109 6.77 3.92 1.94
C MET A 109 7.94 4.15 0.95
N ARG A 110 9.17 4.09 1.43
CA ARG A 110 10.35 4.12 0.56
C ARG A 110 10.44 2.87 -0.32
N PHE A 111 10.20 1.70 0.27
CA PHE A 111 10.18 0.44 -0.46
C PHE A 111 9.13 0.45 -1.58
N THR A 112 7.91 0.95 -1.33
CA THR A 112 6.86 1.01 -2.38
C THR A 112 7.31 1.83 -3.58
N LEU A 113 7.94 3.00 -3.36
CA LEU A 113 8.48 3.82 -4.44
C LEU A 113 9.58 3.10 -5.24
N ASP A 114 10.55 2.50 -4.55
CA ASP A 114 11.67 1.79 -5.18
C ASP A 114 11.17 0.54 -5.95
N ALA A 115 10.12 -0.14 -5.43
CA ALA A 115 9.50 -1.28 -6.08
C ALA A 115 8.75 -0.88 -7.34
N GLU A 116 7.94 0.19 -7.30
CA GLU A 116 7.24 0.73 -8.47
C GLU A 116 8.22 1.09 -9.59
N LEU A 117 9.31 1.80 -9.27
CA LEU A 117 10.34 2.14 -10.24
C LEU A 117 11.04 0.90 -10.81
N THR A 118 11.36 -0.07 -9.96
CA THR A 118 12.00 -1.32 -10.39
C THR A 118 11.11 -2.11 -11.35
N LEU A 119 9.82 -2.24 -11.02
CA LEU A 119 8.85 -2.98 -11.83
C LEU A 119 8.45 -2.22 -13.09
N HIS A 120 8.37 -0.88 -13.03
CA HIS A 120 8.17 -0.04 -14.21
C HIS A 120 9.31 -0.25 -15.24
N ASN A 121 10.56 -0.19 -14.78
CA ASN A 121 11.74 -0.39 -15.64
C ASN A 121 11.81 -1.81 -16.21
N ALA A 122 11.24 -2.79 -15.52
CA ALA A 122 11.10 -4.16 -16.00
C ALA A 122 9.85 -4.39 -16.88
N GLY A 123 9.01 -3.36 -17.12
CA GLY A 123 7.75 -3.47 -17.86
C GLY A 123 6.65 -4.25 -17.12
N ARG A 124 6.77 -4.41 -15.81
CA ARG A 124 5.93 -5.31 -15.00
C ARG A 124 5.09 -4.60 -13.92
N LEU A 125 5.02 -3.28 -13.96
CA LEU A 125 4.26 -2.50 -12.95
C LEU A 125 2.79 -2.93 -12.86
N HIS A 126 2.19 -3.29 -14.01
CA HIS A 126 0.79 -3.76 -14.09
C HIS A 126 0.52 -5.09 -13.36
N GLU A 127 1.55 -5.80 -12.91
CA GLU A 127 1.42 -7.05 -12.17
C GLU A 127 1.19 -6.85 -10.66
N ILE A 128 1.37 -5.64 -10.15
CA ILE A 128 1.05 -5.31 -8.75
C ILE A 128 -0.48 -5.21 -8.62
N LYS A 129 -1.12 -6.31 -8.18
CA LYS A 129 -2.58 -6.40 -8.15
C LYS A 129 -3.22 -5.95 -6.83
N ASN A 130 -2.48 -6.05 -5.72
CA ASN A 130 -3.02 -5.77 -4.38
C ASN A 130 -2.62 -4.38 -3.86
N GLN A 131 -1.97 -3.56 -4.69
CA GLN A 131 -1.69 -2.19 -4.33
C GLN A 131 -2.99 -1.38 -4.39
N PRO A 132 -3.35 -0.66 -3.33
CA PRO A 132 -4.43 0.30 -3.42
C PRO A 132 -4.07 1.42 -4.42
N PRO A 133 -5.03 1.88 -5.23
CA PRO A 133 -6.42 1.42 -5.24
C PRO A 133 -6.61 0.17 -6.13
N GLU A 134 -7.32 -0.84 -5.61
CA GLU A 134 -7.90 -1.87 -6.46
C GLU A 134 -9.00 -1.27 -7.35
N SER A 135 -9.46 -2.03 -8.38
CA SER A 135 -10.60 -1.57 -9.21
C SER A 135 -11.81 -1.25 -8.32
N PHE A 136 -12.29 -0.01 -8.39
CA PHE A 136 -13.40 0.48 -7.57
C PHE A 136 -14.64 -0.41 -7.67
N GLU A 137 -14.93 -0.91 -8.87
CA GLU A 137 -16.12 -1.71 -9.17
C GLU A 137 -16.10 -3.08 -8.47
N THR A 138 -14.93 -3.66 -8.33
CA THR A 138 -14.75 -5.03 -7.81
C THR A 138 -14.11 -5.07 -6.43
N SER A 139 -13.53 -3.95 -5.96
CA SER A 139 -12.84 -3.90 -4.68
C SER A 139 -13.78 -4.17 -3.50
N ASN A 140 -13.33 -5.06 -2.63
CA ASN A 140 -13.90 -5.27 -1.30
C ASN A 140 -13.11 -4.52 -0.20
N GLY A 141 -12.18 -3.67 -0.60
CA GLY A 141 -11.41 -2.82 0.31
C GLY A 141 -12.28 -1.84 1.10
N PRO A 142 -11.81 -1.35 2.24
CA PRO A 142 -12.61 -0.55 3.16
C PRO A 142 -13.13 0.74 2.51
N MET A 143 -12.31 1.43 1.71
CA MET A 143 -12.70 2.70 1.07
C MET A 143 -13.81 2.52 0.04
N ALA A 144 -13.72 1.50 -0.82
CA ALA A 144 -14.76 1.21 -1.80
C ALA A 144 -16.09 0.82 -1.11
N LYS A 145 -16.02 0.07 -0.01
CA LYS A 145 -17.20 -0.26 0.81
C LYS A 145 -17.82 1.00 1.43
N ALA A 146 -17.00 1.88 2.00
CA ALA A 146 -17.45 3.13 2.60
C ALA A 146 -18.16 4.03 1.58
N ILE A 147 -17.59 4.18 0.38
CA ILE A 147 -18.20 4.97 -0.69
C ILE A 147 -19.54 4.36 -1.12
N ARG A 148 -19.61 3.04 -1.36
CA ARG A 148 -20.89 2.39 -1.72
C ARG A 148 -21.95 2.53 -0.62
N LYS A 149 -21.55 2.41 0.66
CA LYS A 149 -22.44 2.67 1.80
C LYS A 149 -22.92 4.12 1.79
N GLY A 150 -22.02 5.10 1.55
CA GLY A 150 -22.37 6.52 1.53
C GLY A 150 -23.30 6.91 0.38
N LEU A 151 -23.16 6.28 -0.79
CA LEU A 151 -24.15 6.41 -1.88
C LEU A 151 -25.53 5.83 -1.48
N ALA A 152 -25.53 4.71 -0.75
CA ALA A 152 -26.79 4.06 -0.33
C ALA A 152 -27.47 4.79 0.81
N ASP A 153 -26.75 5.38 1.76
CA ASP A 153 -27.29 6.12 2.90
C ASP A 153 -27.48 7.63 2.62
N GLY A 154 -27.09 8.09 1.42
CA GLY A 154 -27.24 9.49 0.98
C GLY A 154 -26.22 10.46 1.58
N SER A 155 -25.23 9.98 2.31
CA SER A 155 -24.17 10.84 2.88
C SER A 155 -23.12 11.25 1.83
N ILE A 156 -22.97 10.48 0.74
CA ILE A 156 -22.17 10.82 -0.43
C ILE A 156 -23.09 11.25 -1.55
N SER A 157 -22.75 12.36 -2.21
CA SER A 157 -23.57 12.89 -3.31
C SER A 157 -23.56 11.94 -4.51
N PRO A 158 -24.72 11.63 -5.11
CA PRO A 158 -24.78 10.86 -6.35
C PRO A 158 -24.29 11.64 -7.58
N ASP A 159 -24.15 12.96 -7.47
CA ASP A 159 -23.78 13.84 -8.59
C ASP A 159 -22.24 13.96 -8.75
N VAL A 160 -21.45 13.37 -7.83
CA VAL A 160 -19.99 13.41 -7.92
C VAL A 160 -19.44 12.17 -8.60
N ASP A 161 -18.34 12.31 -9.34
CA ASP A 161 -17.59 11.17 -9.86
C ASP A 161 -16.81 10.48 -8.72
N VAL A 162 -17.49 9.58 -8.03
CA VAL A 162 -16.90 8.83 -6.90
C VAL A 162 -15.70 7.99 -7.32
N ARG A 163 -15.65 7.54 -8.58
CA ARG A 163 -14.57 6.75 -9.12
C ARG A 163 -13.31 7.60 -9.27
N GLU A 164 -13.44 8.78 -9.84
CA GLU A 164 -12.33 9.72 -9.98
C GLU A 164 -11.80 10.12 -8.59
N ILE A 165 -12.68 10.45 -7.64
CA ILE A 165 -12.30 10.81 -6.28
C ILE A 165 -11.59 9.62 -5.58
N TYR A 166 -12.07 8.41 -5.77
CA TYR A 166 -11.46 7.19 -5.22
C TYR A 166 -9.99 7.05 -5.66
N TYR A 167 -9.71 7.06 -6.97
CA TYR A 167 -8.35 6.90 -7.48
C TYR A 167 -7.46 8.10 -7.11
N ASN A 168 -7.94 9.32 -7.29
CA ASN A 168 -7.18 10.52 -6.95
C ASN A 168 -6.81 10.60 -5.47
N SER A 169 -7.68 10.12 -4.58
CA SER A 169 -7.39 10.12 -3.14
C SER A 169 -6.22 9.19 -2.78
N TYR A 170 -6.17 8.02 -3.37
CA TYR A 170 -5.06 7.08 -3.17
C TYR A 170 -3.76 7.61 -3.76
N ASP A 171 -3.76 8.05 -5.00
CA ASP A 171 -2.58 8.54 -5.69
C ASP A 171 -1.99 9.77 -4.97
N ALA A 172 -2.83 10.69 -4.52
CA ALA A 172 -2.38 11.87 -3.79
C ALA A 172 -1.79 11.52 -2.42
N ILE A 173 -2.45 10.66 -1.63
CA ILE A 173 -1.98 10.26 -0.30
C ILE A 173 -0.69 9.44 -0.42
N LEU A 174 -0.68 8.41 -1.26
CA LEU A 174 0.50 7.56 -1.47
C LEU A 174 1.68 8.36 -2.03
N GLY A 175 1.44 9.19 -3.05
CA GLY A 175 2.48 10.01 -3.67
C GLY A 175 3.13 10.99 -2.69
N ILE A 176 2.37 11.60 -1.78
CA ILE A 176 2.94 12.44 -0.72
C ILE A 176 3.76 11.59 0.26
N MET A 177 3.27 10.43 0.70
CA MET A 177 4.00 9.55 1.61
C MET A 177 5.31 9.05 1.00
N GLN A 178 5.30 8.62 -0.26
CA GLN A 178 6.50 8.23 -1.00
C GLN A 178 7.47 9.40 -1.14
N ARG A 179 7.00 10.61 -1.48
CA ARG A 179 7.84 11.78 -1.57
C ARG A 179 8.48 12.17 -0.23
N LEU A 180 7.75 12.03 0.86
CA LEU A 180 8.30 12.28 2.20
C LEU A 180 9.38 11.26 2.58
N SER A 181 9.26 10.02 2.14
CA SER A 181 10.26 8.98 2.41
C SER A 181 11.63 9.26 1.78
N ILE A 182 11.69 10.17 0.79
CA ILE A 182 12.92 10.63 0.14
C ILE A 182 13.32 12.07 0.53
N GLY A 183 12.78 12.60 1.62
CA GLY A 183 13.11 13.92 2.14
C GLY A 183 12.10 15.02 1.86
N GLY A 184 10.97 14.70 1.21
CA GLY A 184 9.86 15.63 0.98
C GLY A 184 10.13 16.71 -0.06
N THR A 185 9.30 17.75 -0.04
CA THR A 185 9.47 18.93 -0.86
C THR A 185 10.32 19.96 -0.09
N PRO A 186 11.50 20.38 -0.60
CA PRO A 186 12.41 21.25 0.14
C PRO A 186 11.75 22.55 0.64
N SER A 187 10.90 23.17 -0.18
CA SER A 187 10.17 24.40 0.15
C SER A 187 8.99 24.21 1.11
N ALA A 188 8.67 22.98 1.47
CA ALA A 188 7.57 22.64 2.39
C ALA A 188 8.03 21.96 3.68
N ARG A 189 9.33 22.02 4.00
CA ARG A 189 9.90 21.36 5.19
C ARG A 189 9.38 21.92 6.51
N GLU A 190 8.96 23.18 6.52
CA GLU A 190 8.41 23.85 7.71
C GLU A 190 6.94 23.50 7.95
N LEU A 191 6.27 22.88 6.98
CA LEU A 191 4.87 22.53 7.11
C LEU A 191 4.74 21.18 7.84
N ASP A 192 3.89 21.15 8.86
CA ASP A 192 3.59 19.92 9.57
C ASP A 192 2.93 18.88 8.67
N TYR A 193 3.50 17.68 8.66
CA TYR A 193 3.02 16.58 7.83
C TYR A 193 1.58 16.18 8.16
N ASP A 194 1.25 16.02 9.44
CA ASP A 194 -0.07 15.55 9.85
C ASP A 194 -1.16 16.54 9.45
N SER A 195 -0.89 17.83 9.65
CA SER A 195 -1.78 18.89 9.21
C SER A 195 -2.03 18.84 7.69
N ARG A 196 -0.97 18.64 6.90
CA ARG A 196 -1.07 18.53 5.43
C ARG A 196 -1.92 17.32 5.01
N MET A 197 -1.68 16.17 5.63
CA MET A 197 -2.42 14.95 5.31
C MET A 197 -3.88 15.03 5.76
N LEU A 198 -4.13 15.64 6.93
CA LEU A 198 -5.50 15.88 7.40
C LEU A 198 -6.25 16.82 6.45
N HIS A 199 -5.64 17.92 6.02
CA HIS A 199 -6.26 18.83 5.05
C HIS A 199 -6.53 18.15 3.72
N LEU A 200 -5.59 17.34 3.22
CA LEU A 200 -5.80 16.58 1.99
C LEU A 200 -6.98 15.61 2.12
N SER A 201 -7.04 14.86 3.22
CA SER A 201 -8.18 13.96 3.50
C SER A 201 -9.51 14.72 3.54
N GLN A 202 -9.55 15.90 4.18
CA GLN A 202 -10.73 16.75 4.23
C GLN A 202 -11.17 17.25 2.86
N LEU A 203 -10.24 17.53 1.93
CA LEU A 203 -10.58 17.92 0.55
C LEU A 203 -11.32 16.79 -0.16
N PHE A 204 -10.87 15.54 -0.03
CA PHE A 204 -11.56 14.40 -0.63
C PHE A 204 -12.92 14.12 0.03
N VAL A 205 -13.02 14.27 1.34
CA VAL A 205 -14.32 14.13 2.05
C VAL A 205 -15.32 15.19 1.57
N ARG A 206 -14.89 16.44 1.40
CA ARG A 206 -15.76 17.50 0.82
C ARG A 206 -16.15 17.17 -0.61
N ALA A 207 -15.21 16.73 -1.45
CA ALA A 207 -15.52 16.32 -2.82
C ALA A 207 -16.57 15.21 -2.85
N LEU A 208 -16.47 14.19 -1.98
CA LEU A 208 -17.47 13.12 -1.86
C LEU A 208 -18.84 13.65 -1.40
N SER A 209 -18.88 14.68 -0.55
CA SER A 209 -20.15 15.27 -0.09
C SER A 209 -20.83 16.19 -1.12
N GLY A 210 -20.15 16.52 -2.23
CA GLY A 210 -20.65 17.44 -3.25
C GLY A 210 -20.67 18.91 -2.80
N LYS A 211 -19.82 19.28 -1.83
CA LYS A 211 -19.76 20.64 -1.25
C LYS A 211 -18.43 21.33 -1.58
#